data_52955916303565996c6b4ae949c530d6
#
_entry.id   52955916303565996c6b4ae949c530d6
#
_cell.length_a   1.000
_cell.length_b   1.000
_cell.length_c   1.000
_cell.angle_alpha   90.00
_cell.angle_beta   90.00
_cell.angle_gamma   90.00
#
_symmetry.space_group_name_H-M   'P 1'
#
loop_
_entity.id
_entity.type
_entity.pdbx_description
1 polymer ?
#
loop_
_entity_poly.entity_id
_entity_poly.type
_entity_poly.pdbx_seq_one_letter_code
_entity_poly.pdbx_strand_id
1 'polypeptide(L)'
;VGAKKEIWAYGLRNPWRFSFDKENGDLFIGDVGQYLWEEINKISFNQSGINFGWKIMEGNNCYDAESCDQEGLTKPIFDYPSDASYAFSLMGIKQKEVYGCSVTGGYLYRGNEISDLKNLYLFSDFCTGKIWALNQKNLKVIDITEELFFDSKNMISSFGQDINGELYIVEFSGTIYKIIPSNE
;
A
#
# COMPACT_ATOMS: atom_id res chain seq x y z
N VAL A 1 -11.88 14.82 22.64
CA VAL A 1 -12.70 14.48 23.81
C VAL A 1 -13.60 13.30 23.44
N GLY A 2 -13.49 12.16 24.13
CA GLY A 2 -14.48 11.10 24.08
C GLY A 2 -14.29 9.97 23.06
N ALA A 3 -13.18 9.89 22.35
CA ALA A 3 -12.89 8.70 21.55
C ALA A 3 -12.68 7.47 22.46
N LYS A 4 -13.23 6.32 22.06
CA LYS A 4 -13.00 5.06 22.75
C LYS A 4 -11.52 4.69 22.68
N LYS A 5 -10.98 4.09 23.73
CA LYS A 5 -9.55 3.74 23.83
C LYS A 5 -9.11 2.70 22.79
N GLU A 6 -10.05 1.93 22.27
CA GLU A 6 -9.82 0.91 21.24
C GLU A 6 -9.61 1.51 19.83
N ILE A 7 -9.97 2.79 19.63
CA ILE A 7 -9.78 3.47 18.34
C ILE A 7 -8.37 4.04 18.31
N TRP A 8 -7.50 3.40 17.55
CA TRP A 8 -6.11 3.85 17.37
C TRP A 8 -5.98 4.88 16.23
N ALA A 9 -6.69 4.66 15.11
CA ALA A 9 -6.74 5.57 13.98
C ALA A 9 -8.14 5.57 13.36
N TYR A 10 -8.45 6.57 12.55
CA TYR A 10 -9.74 6.72 11.87
C TYR A 10 -9.56 7.49 10.56
N GLY A 11 -10.65 7.68 9.81
CA GLY A 11 -10.60 8.37 8.53
C GLY A 11 -10.00 7.52 7.41
N LEU A 12 -10.05 6.20 7.53
CA LEU A 12 -9.81 5.23 6.48
C LEU A 12 -11.12 4.90 5.77
N ARG A 13 -11.05 4.56 4.47
CA ARG A 13 -12.22 4.17 3.68
C ARG A 13 -12.47 2.67 3.70
N ASN A 14 -11.51 1.90 3.23
CA ASN A 14 -11.57 0.46 3.10
C ASN A 14 -10.19 -0.17 3.28
N PRO A 15 -9.65 -0.15 4.51
CA PRO A 15 -8.35 -0.73 4.80
C PRO A 15 -8.40 -2.24 4.54
N TRP A 16 -7.79 -2.68 3.44
CA TRP A 16 -7.86 -4.08 3.01
C TRP A 16 -6.86 -4.94 3.77
N ARG A 17 -5.57 -4.66 3.63
CA ARG A 17 -4.52 -5.31 4.41
C ARG A 17 -3.67 -4.30 5.14
N PHE A 18 -3.29 -4.69 6.33
CA PHE A 18 -2.33 -3.95 7.14
C PHE A 18 -1.29 -4.90 7.73
N SER A 19 -0.15 -4.37 8.07
CA SER A 19 0.93 -5.13 8.70
C SER A 19 1.74 -4.26 9.65
N PHE A 20 2.26 -4.90 10.70
CA PHE A 20 3.19 -4.25 11.62
C PHE A 20 4.63 -4.58 11.22
N ASP A 21 5.48 -3.56 11.23
CA ASP A 21 6.92 -3.76 11.17
C ASP A 21 7.40 -4.48 12.43
N LYS A 22 7.98 -5.66 12.27
CA LYS A 22 8.42 -6.50 13.39
C LYS A 22 9.57 -5.88 14.21
N GLU A 23 10.33 -4.94 13.65
CA GLU A 23 11.47 -4.34 14.34
C GLU A 23 11.08 -3.15 15.19
N ASN A 24 10.19 -2.29 14.72
CA ASN A 24 9.87 -1.03 15.39
C ASN A 24 8.39 -0.84 15.72
N GLY A 25 7.53 -1.75 15.25
CA GLY A 25 6.09 -1.71 15.52
C GLY A 25 5.30 -0.70 14.67
N ASP A 26 5.91 -0.05 13.67
CA ASP A 26 5.20 0.83 12.76
C ASP A 26 4.12 0.05 11.99
N LEU A 27 2.94 0.65 11.84
CA LEU A 27 1.82 0.07 11.11
C LEU A 27 1.77 0.63 9.68
N PHE A 28 1.70 -0.27 8.71
CA PHE A 28 1.44 0.04 7.30
C PHE A 28 0.06 -0.45 6.91
N ILE A 29 -0.69 0.36 6.16
CA ILE A 29 -2.07 0.07 5.78
C ILE A 29 -2.22 0.35 4.28
N GLY A 30 -2.75 -0.63 3.53
CA GLY A 30 -3.26 -0.40 2.18
C GLY A 30 -4.74 -0.04 2.28
N ASP A 31 -5.11 1.17 1.90
CA ASP A 31 -6.48 1.67 1.98
C ASP A 31 -7.04 1.89 0.56
N VAL A 32 -8.06 1.13 0.21
CA VAL A 32 -8.68 1.15 -1.12
C VAL A 32 -9.52 2.40 -1.28
N GLY A 33 -9.24 3.18 -2.30
CA GLY A 33 -9.93 4.41 -2.63
C GLY A 33 -11.36 4.22 -3.12
N GLN A 34 -12.09 5.32 -3.30
CA GLN A 34 -13.46 5.30 -3.79
C GLN A 34 -13.52 5.33 -5.32
N TYR A 35 -12.76 6.24 -5.93
CA TYR A 35 -12.82 6.50 -7.36
C TYR A 35 -11.47 6.68 -8.04
N LEU A 36 -10.57 7.47 -7.46
CA LEU A 36 -9.42 8.00 -8.19
C LEU A 36 -8.06 7.58 -7.62
N TRP A 37 -7.96 7.33 -6.33
CA TRP A 37 -6.66 7.15 -5.67
C TRP A 37 -6.65 5.96 -4.71
N GLU A 38 -5.67 5.10 -4.90
CA GLU A 38 -5.29 4.07 -3.94
C GLU A 38 -4.17 4.60 -3.05
N GLU A 39 -4.09 4.16 -1.79
CA GLU A 39 -3.12 4.74 -0.88
C GLU A 39 -2.46 3.74 0.07
N ILE A 40 -1.22 4.05 0.43
CA ILE A 40 -0.48 3.38 1.50
C ILE A 40 -0.29 4.37 2.64
N ASN A 41 -0.83 4.04 3.79
CA ASN A 41 -0.73 4.80 5.02
C ASN A 41 0.32 4.21 5.96
N LYS A 42 0.91 5.05 6.80
CA LYS A 42 1.84 4.62 7.84
C LYS A 42 1.55 5.34 9.16
N ILE A 43 1.60 4.59 10.25
CA ILE A 43 1.54 5.11 11.62
C ILE A 43 2.78 4.63 12.36
N SER A 44 3.50 5.54 12.98
CA SER A 44 4.58 5.16 13.89
C SER A 44 3.98 4.56 15.17
N PHE A 45 4.62 3.55 15.68
CA PHE A 45 4.16 2.73 16.83
C PHE A 45 3.78 3.55 18.07
N ASN A 46 4.39 4.71 18.27
CA ASN A 46 4.13 5.60 19.41
C ASN A 46 3.05 6.68 19.13
N GLN A 47 2.38 6.64 17.97
CA GLN A 47 1.33 7.56 17.58
C GLN A 47 -0.05 6.91 17.71
N SER A 48 -1.05 7.72 18.08
CA SER A 48 -2.45 7.32 18.10
C SER A 48 -3.35 8.52 17.85
N GLY A 49 -4.65 8.26 17.55
CA GLY A 49 -5.60 9.33 17.25
C GLY A 49 -5.39 9.94 15.86
N ILE A 50 -4.73 9.24 14.98
CA ILE A 50 -4.46 9.67 13.61
C ILE A 50 -5.75 9.70 12.81
N ASN A 51 -5.97 10.79 12.07
CA ASN A 51 -7.06 10.93 11.10
C ASN A 51 -6.51 10.93 9.68
N PHE A 52 -6.80 9.89 8.90
CA PHE A 52 -6.35 9.76 7.50
C PHE A 52 -7.22 10.51 6.50
N GLY A 53 -8.29 11.17 6.96
CA GLY A 53 -9.01 12.17 6.17
C GLY A 53 -10.20 11.70 5.38
N TRP A 54 -10.48 10.41 5.27
CA TRP A 54 -11.70 9.95 4.61
C TRP A 54 -12.94 10.41 5.41
N LYS A 55 -13.99 11.04 4.78
CA LYS A 55 -14.11 11.24 3.31
C LYS A 55 -13.91 12.73 2.92
N ILE A 56 -12.95 13.39 3.48
CA ILE A 56 -12.54 14.75 3.05
C ILE A 56 -11.47 14.62 1.98
N MET A 57 -10.60 13.64 2.14
CA MET A 57 -9.49 13.32 1.24
C MET A 57 -9.65 11.93 0.62
N GLU A 58 -9.07 11.75 -0.58
CA GLU A 58 -8.77 10.47 -1.21
C GLU A 58 -7.34 10.56 -1.76
N GLY A 59 -6.43 9.77 -1.22
CA GLY A 59 -5.00 9.98 -1.44
C GLY A 59 -4.56 11.37 -0.95
N ASN A 60 -3.74 12.05 -1.74
CA ASN A 60 -3.29 13.42 -1.47
C ASN A 60 -4.26 14.50 -2.00
N ASN A 61 -5.46 14.14 -2.44
CA ASN A 61 -6.41 15.01 -3.11
C ASN A 61 -7.69 15.18 -2.31
N CYS A 62 -8.37 16.32 -2.49
CA CYS A 62 -9.71 16.49 -1.92
C CYS A 62 -10.70 15.56 -2.62
N TYR A 63 -11.52 14.84 -1.82
CA TYR A 63 -12.55 13.97 -2.37
C TYR A 63 -13.73 14.77 -2.87
N ASP A 64 -14.10 14.58 -4.15
CA ASP A 64 -15.25 15.21 -4.82
C ASP A 64 -15.32 16.74 -4.64
N ALA A 65 -14.17 17.42 -4.56
CA ALA A 65 -14.05 18.85 -4.37
C ALA A 65 -12.74 19.40 -4.93
N GLU A 66 -12.76 20.65 -5.42
CA GLU A 66 -11.54 21.35 -5.88
C GLU A 66 -10.62 21.74 -4.71
N SER A 67 -11.19 21.98 -3.54
CA SER A 67 -10.44 22.31 -2.32
C SER A 67 -11.17 21.81 -1.06
N CYS A 68 -10.44 21.52 -0.02
CA CYS A 68 -10.98 21.03 1.25
C CYS A 68 -10.10 21.47 2.43
N ASP A 69 -10.67 21.47 3.61
CA ASP A 69 -9.91 21.69 4.84
C ASP A 69 -9.12 20.43 5.20
N GLN A 70 -7.80 20.56 5.23
CA GLN A 70 -6.84 19.49 5.52
C GLN A 70 -6.23 19.61 6.92
N GLU A 71 -6.70 20.55 7.76
CA GLU A 71 -6.15 20.73 9.10
C GLU A 71 -6.38 19.47 9.96
N GLY A 72 -5.32 19.00 10.60
CA GLY A 72 -5.35 17.80 11.43
C GLY A 72 -5.46 16.47 10.69
N LEU A 73 -5.41 16.47 9.36
CA LEU A 73 -5.41 15.25 8.56
C LEU A 73 -3.98 14.77 8.29
N THR A 74 -3.81 13.46 8.27
CA THR A 74 -2.54 12.80 7.96
C THR A 74 -2.58 12.25 6.54
N LYS A 75 -1.62 12.68 5.73
CA LYS A 75 -1.50 12.23 4.34
C LYS A 75 -0.90 10.83 4.25
N PRO A 76 -1.27 10.05 3.21
CA PRO A 76 -0.61 8.79 2.92
C PRO A 76 0.88 9.00 2.61
N ILE A 77 1.70 8.00 2.87
CA ILE A 77 3.12 7.99 2.48
C ILE A 77 3.31 7.74 0.99
N PHE A 78 2.31 7.16 0.34
CA PHE A 78 2.27 6.91 -1.10
C PHE A 78 0.83 6.80 -1.58
N ASP A 79 0.52 7.36 -2.75
CA ASP A 79 -0.74 7.18 -3.45
C ASP A 79 -0.51 6.98 -4.95
N TYR A 80 -1.45 6.32 -5.60
CA TYR A 80 -1.42 6.09 -7.04
C TYR A 80 -2.84 6.09 -7.62
N PRO A 81 -3.00 6.41 -8.94
CA PRO A 81 -4.32 6.46 -9.55
C PRO A 81 -4.97 5.07 -9.58
N SER A 82 -6.22 5.02 -9.14
CA SER A 82 -7.06 3.83 -9.07
C SER A 82 -7.44 3.29 -10.45
N ASP A 83 -7.67 4.18 -11.43
CA ASP A 83 -7.88 3.82 -12.85
C ASP A 83 -7.07 4.75 -13.74
N ALA A 84 -6.09 4.16 -14.43
CA ALA A 84 -5.22 4.90 -15.31
C ALA A 84 -5.99 5.65 -16.41
N SER A 85 -7.00 5.04 -17.02
CA SER A 85 -7.74 5.65 -18.12
C SER A 85 -8.62 6.80 -17.66
N TYR A 86 -9.25 6.64 -16.51
CA TYR A 86 -10.11 7.66 -15.92
C TYR A 86 -9.31 8.84 -15.34
N ALA A 87 -8.28 8.55 -14.57
CA ALA A 87 -7.40 9.57 -14.01
C ALA A 87 -6.68 10.38 -15.10
N PHE A 88 -6.27 9.73 -16.20
CA PHE A 88 -5.62 10.44 -17.33
C PHE A 88 -6.59 11.32 -18.11
N SER A 89 -7.84 10.87 -18.30
CA SER A 89 -8.84 11.64 -19.04
C SER A 89 -9.31 12.87 -18.28
N LEU A 90 -9.48 12.78 -16.97
CA LEU A 90 -9.98 13.88 -16.15
C LEU A 90 -8.91 14.88 -15.70
N MET A 91 -7.70 14.41 -15.41
CA MET A 91 -6.66 15.20 -14.78
C MET A 91 -5.52 15.59 -15.74
N GLY A 92 -5.55 15.12 -16.99
CA GLY A 92 -4.47 15.37 -17.96
C GLY A 92 -3.11 14.81 -17.52
N ILE A 93 -3.10 13.87 -16.56
CA ILE A 93 -1.89 13.27 -16.01
C ILE A 93 -1.34 12.29 -17.05
N LYS A 94 -0.09 12.49 -17.46
CA LYS A 94 0.63 11.50 -18.25
C LYS A 94 0.81 10.23 -17.43
N GLN A 95 0.80 9.08 -18.12
CA GLN A 95 0.90 7.75 -17.51
C GLN A 95 1.95 7.70 -16.39
N LYS A 96 1.51 7.43 -15.18
CA LYS A 96 2.39 7.13 -14.06
C LYS A 96 2.82 5.67 -14.16
N GLU A 97 4.03 5.36 -13.72
CA GLU A 97 4.55 3.99 -13.70
C GLU A 97 3.77 3.06 -12.77
N VAL A 98 3.13 3.66 -11.74
CA VAL A 98 2.30 2.92 -10.78
C VAL A 98 0.84 3.33 -10.96
N TYR A 99 -0.02 2.35 -11.24
CA TYR A 99 -1.46 2.52 -11.38
C TYR A 99 -2.17 1.19 -11.08
N GLY A 100 -3.45 1.23 -10.74
CA GLY A 100 -4.22 0.04 -10.43
C GLY A 100 -5.70 0.30 -10.29
N CYS A 101 -6.37 -0.47 -9.47
CA CYS A 101 -7.78 -0.29 -9.14
C CYS A 101 -8.13 -0.63 -7.70
N SER A 102 -7.26 -1.35 -7.00
CA SER A 102 -7.51 -1.77 -5.62
C SER A 102 -6.21 -2.22 -4.97
N VAL A 103 -5.70 -1.38 -4.09
CA VAL A 103 -4.48 -1.71 -3.34
C VAL A 103 -4.71 -2.91 -2.43
N THR A 104 -3.84 -3.91 -2.54
CA THR A 104 -3.86 -5.05 -1.63
C THR A 104 -3.19 -4.73 -0.30
N GLY A 105 -2.22 -3.81 -0.31
CA GLY A 105 -1.30 -3.62 0.81
C GLY A 105 -0.22 -4.69 0.82
N GLY A 106 0.50 -4.85 1.93
CA GLY A 106 1.62 -5.78 1.98
C GLY A 106 2.42 -5.74 3.28
N TYR A 107 3.74 -5.96 3.19
CA TYR A 107 4.65 -6.05 4.33
C TYR A 107 5.98 -5.35 4.10
N LEU A 108 6.55 -4.81 5.17
CA LEU A 108 7.95 -4.41 5.17
C LEU A 108 8.83 -5.66 5.25
N TYR A 109 9.71 -5.84 4.26
CA TYR A 109 10.60 -7.00 4.22
C TYR A 109 11.67 -6.90 5.31
N ARG A 110 11.68 -7.90 6.20
CA ARG A 110 12.61 -8.05 7.32
C ARG A 110 13.37 -9.37 7.27
N GLY A 111 13.23 -10.10 6.17
CA GLY A 111 13.97 -11.33 5.91
C GLY A 111 15.46 -11.10 5.70
N ASN A 112 16.20 -12.18 5.60
CA ASN A 112 17.63 -12.16 5.35
C ASN A 112 18.03 -12.94 4.08
N GLU A 113 17.08 -13.61 3.44
CA GLU A 113 17.35 -14.39 2.23
C GLU A 113 17.59 -13.47 1.02
N ILE A 114 16.96 -12.27 0.95
CA ILE A 114 17.04 -11.35 -0.19
C ILE A 114 17.48 -9.97 0.29
N SER A 115 18.77 -9.69 0.18
CA SER A 115 19.40 -8.43 0.68
C SER A 115 18.79 -7.18 0.04
N ASP A 116 18.47 -7.23 -1.24
CA ASP A 116 18.01 -6.07 -2.02
C ASP A 116 16.59 -5.64 -1.67
N LEU A 117 15.79 -6.53 -1.09
CA LEU A 117 14.47 -6.21 -0.57
C LEU A 117 14.49 -5.65 0.86
N LYS A 118 15.62 -5.72 1.55
CA LYS A 118 15.69 -5.34 2.97
C LYS A 118 15.26 -3.89 3.22
N ASN A 119 14.31 -3.71 4.13
CA ASN A 119 13.69 -2.41 4.48
C ASN A 119 12.81 -1.80 3.38
N LEU A 120 12.44 -2.53 2.35
CA LEU A 120 11.44 -2.11 1.38
C LEU A 120 10.06 -2.64 1.80
N TYR A 121 9.03 -1.81 1.64
CA TYR A 121 7.64 -2.23 1.82
C TYR A 121 7.13 -2.79 0.49
N LEU A 122 6.89 -4.09 0.46
CA LEU A 122 6.33 -4.75 -0.72
C LEU A 122 4.81 -4.69 -0.64
N PHE A 123 4.18 -4.25 -1.73
CA PHE A 123 2.73 -4.18 -1.86
C PHE A 123 2.29 -4.49 -3.29
N SER A 124 1.02 -4.68 -3.48
CA SER A 124 0.44 -5.07 -4.77
C SER A 124 -0.89 -4.36 -5.01
N ASP A 125 -1.32 -4.37 -6.27
CA ASP A 125 -2.67 -4.03 -6.69
C ASP A 125 -3.39 -5.29 -7.19
N PHE A 126 -4.64 -5.46 -6.75
CA PHE A 126 -5.44 -6.64 -7.05
C PHE A 126 -5.75 -6.78 -8.54
N CYS A 127 -6.04 -5.68 -9.25
CA CYS A 127 -6.47 -5.73 -10.64
C CYS A 127 -5.33 -5.92 -11.61
N THR A 128 -4.21 -5.30 -11.33
CA THR A 128 -3.04 -5.36 -12.24
C THR A 128 -2.13 -6.53 -11.93
N GLY A 129 -2.23 -7.12 -10.75
CA GLY A 129 -1.32 -8.16 -10.27
C GLY A 129 0.13 -7.69 -10.14
N LYS A 130 0.39 -6.39 -10.29
CA LYS A 130 1.71 -5.82 -10.14
C LYS A 130 2.16 -5.82 -8.68
N ILE A 131 3.47 -5.99 -8.51
CA ILE A 131 4.13 -5.97 -7.21
C ILE A 131 5.15 -4.85 -7.22
N TRP A 132 5.07 -4.00 -6.22
CA TRP A 132 5.98 -2.86 -6.06
C TRP A 132 6.72 -2.93 -4.75
N ALA A 133 7.92 -2.35 -4.74
CA ALA A 133 8.73 -2.14 -3.55
C ALA A 133 8.87 -0.64 -3.27
N LEU A 134 8.35 -0.19 -2.14
CA LEU A 134 8.42 1.19 -1.66
C LEU A 134 9.53 1.35 -0.64
N ASN A 135 10.48 2.22 -0.95
CA ASN A 135 11.46 2.66 0.03
C ASN A 135 10.84 3.74 0.93
N GLN A 136 10.56 3.38 2.18
CA GLN A 136 9.86 4.27 3.12
C GLN A 136 10.67 5.53 3.54
N LYS A 137 11.97 5.61 3.23
CA LYS A 137 12.80 6.77 3.59
C LYS A 137 12.75 7.89 2.54
N ASN A 138 12.75 7.51 1.26
CA ASN A 138 12.76 8.47 0.14
C ASN A 138 11.50 8.39 -0.72
N LEU A 139 10.55 7.54 -0.36
CA LEU A 139 9.26 7.31 -1.02
C LEU A 139 9.38 6.91 -2.50
N LYS A 140 10.56 6.38 -2.88
CA LYS A 140 10.75 5.84 -4.22
C LYS A 140 10.09 4.47 -4.32
N VAL A 141 9.29 4.28 -5.36
CA VAL A 141 8.67 2.99 -5.72
C VAL A 141 9.33 2.43 -6.96
N ILE A 142 9.56 1.13 -6.97
CA ILE A 142 10.02 0.35 -8.12
C ILE A 142 9.07 -0.81 -8.37
N ASP A 143 8.79 -1.09 -9.63
CA ASP A 143 8.05 -2.29 -10.06
C ASP A 143 9.03 -3.46 -10.04
N ILE A 144 8.69 -4.50 -9.32
CA ILE A 144 9.51 -5.72 -9.16
C ILE A 144 8.78 -6.97 -9.64
N THR A 145 7.71 -6.78 -10.41
CA THR A 145 6.85 -7.88 -10.89
C THR A 145 7.63 -8.85 -11.75
N GLU A 146 8.44 -8.33 -12.68
CA GLU A 146 9.23 -9.14 -13.60
C GLU A 146 10.38 -9.87 -12.88
N GLU A 147 11.04 -9.20 -11.93
CA GLU A 147 12.12 -9.77 -11.12
C GLU A 147 11.65 -10.94 -10.25
N LEU A 148 10.37 -10.93 -9.87
CA LEU A 148 9.77 -12.04 -9.14
C LEU A 148 9.24 -13.15 -10.06
N PHE A 149 9.41 -13.03 -11.38
CA PHE A 149 8.86 -13.96 -12.38
C PHE A 149 7.34 -14.18 -12.22
N PHE A 150 6.64 -13.16 -11.74
CA PHE A 150 5.22 -13.22 -11.44
C PHE A 150 4.39 -12.81 -12.66
N ASP A 151 3.38 -13.59 -13.01
CA ASP A 151 2.45 -13.19 -14.08
C ASP A 151 1.49 -12.13 -13.57
N SER A 152 1.56 -10.91 -14.10
CA SER A 152 0.69 -9.79 -13.74
C SER A 152 -0.80 -10.02 -14.03
N LYS A 153 -1.17 -11.15 -14.66
CA LYS A 153 -2.57 -11.56 -14.79
C LYS A 153 -3.12 -12.17 -13.50
N ASN A 154 -2.26 -12.52 -12.57
CA ASN A 154 -2.65 -13.14 -11.32
C ASN A 154 -3.11 -12.07 -10.33
N MET A 155 -4.35 -12.21 -9.83
CA MET A 155 -4.91 -11.30 -8.83
C MET A 155 -4.32 -11.61 -7.45
N ILE A 156 -3.53 -10.69 -6.89
CA ILE A 156 -2.93 -10.84 -5.57
C ILE A 156 -3.92 -10.34 -4.51
N SER A 157 -4.44 -11.25 -3.69
CA SER A 157 -5.44 -10.94 -2.67
C SER A 157 -4.84 -10.64 -1.30
N SER A 158 -3.61 -11.08 -1.04
CA SER A 158 -2.96 -10.91 0.25
C SER A 158 -1.46 -11.17 0.18
N PHE A 159 -0.78 -10.82 1.26
CA PHE A 159 0.58 -11.24 1.58
C PHE A 159 0.61 -11.94 2.95
N GLY A 160 1.68 -12.68 3.20
CA GLY A 160 2.01 -13.24 4.49
C GLY A 160 3.49 -13.06 4.81
N GLN A 161 3.84 -13.15 6.08
CA GLN A 161 5.22 -13.08 6.54
C GLN A 161 5.47 -14.20 7.57
N ASP A 162 6.54 -14.95 7.38
CA ASP A 162 6.93 -15.97 8.36
C ASP A 162 7.69 -15.38 9.57
N ILE A 163 8.08 -16.27 10.50
CA ILE A 163 8.80 -15.86 11.71
C ILE A 163 10.17 -15.24 11.41
N ASN A 164 10.79 -15.62 10.30
CA ASN A 164 12.10 -15.12 9.87
C ASN A 164 11.99 -13.78 9.10
N GLY A 165 10.78 -13.34 8.76
CA GLY A 165 10.54 -12.11 7.99
C GLY A 165 10.51 -12.32 6.49
N GLU A 166 10.55 -13.57 6.01
CA GLU A 166 10.40 -13.91 4.61
C GLU A 166 8.94 -13.78 4.16
N LEU A 167 8.72 -13.36 2.92
CA LEU A 167 7.40 -12.99 2.43
C LEU A 167 6.80 -14.05 1.52
N TYR A 168 5.47 -14.10 1.59
CA TYR A 168 4.61 -14.95 0.79
C TYR A 168 3.55 -14.11 0.08
N ILE A 169 3.25 -14.44 -1.16
CA ILE A 169 2.19 -13.87 -1.98
C ILE A 169 1.03 -14.84 -2.00
N VAL A 170 -0.17 -14.35 -1.75
CA VAL A 170 -1.40 -15.15 -1.81
C VAL A 170 -2.22 -14.71 -3.02
N GLU A 171 -2.32 -15.60 -3.98
CA GLU A 171 -3.11 -15.41 -5.19
C GLU A 171 -4.58 -15.76 -4.97
N PHE A 172 -5.48 -15.03 -5.62
CA PHE A 172 -6.93 -15.22 -5.49
C PHE A 172 -7.40 -16.61 -5.96
N SER A 173 -6.71 -17.23 -6.89
CA SER A 173 -7.00 -18.61 -7.36
C SER A 173 -6.73 -19.69 -6.32
N GLY A 174 -6.05 -19.36 -5.20
CA GLY A 174 -5.76 -20.28 -4.10
C GLY A 174 -4.31 -20.74 -4.00
N THR A 175 -3.40 -20.18 -4.82
CA THR A 175 -1.97 -20.50 -4.75
C THR A 175 -1.25 -19.56 -3.76
N ILE A 176 -0.27 -20.12 -3.05
CA ILE A 176 0.64 -19.37 -2.18
C ILE A 176 2.06 -19.54 -2.70
N TYR A 177 2.74 -18.42 -2.96
CA TYR A 177 4.13 -18.38 -3.42
C TYR A 177 5.04 -17.84 -2.33
N LYS A 178 6.18 -18.45 -2.09
CA LYS A 178 7.27 -17.85 -1.30
C LYS A 178 8.15 -17.02 -2.22
N ILE A 179 8.49 -15.80 -1.80
CA ILE A 179 9.53 -15.02 -2.48
C ILE A 179 10.88 -15.58 -2.06
N ILE A 180 11.70 -15.96 -3.04
CA ILE A 180 13.01 -16.59 -2.82
C ILE A 180 14.08 -15.86 -3.64
N PRO A 181 15.37 -15.93 -3.27
CA PRO A 181 16.46 -15.44 -4.11
C PRO A 181 16.45 -16.11 -5.49
N SER A 182 16.82 -15.36 -6.53
CA SER A 182 17.10 -15.98 -7.85
C SER A 182 18.32 -16.88 -7.71
N ASN A 183 18.22 -18.12 -8.21
CA ASN A 183 19.41 -18.91 -8.43
C ASN A 183 20.09 -18.34 -9.69
N GLU A 184 21.20 -17.60 -9.51
CA GLU A 184 22.09 -17.24 -10.60
C GLU A 184 22.71 -18.48 -11.23
#